data_7ad85f0715fa4d9d9346651b1187cc2e
#
_entry.id   7ad85f0715fa4d9d9346651b1187cc2e
#
_cell.length_a   1.000
_cell.length_b   1.000
_cell.length_c   1.000
_cell.angle_alpha   90.00
_cell.angle_beta   90.00
_cell.angle_gamma   90.00
#
_symmetry.space_group_name_H-M   'P 1'
#
loop_
_entity.id
_entity.type
_entity.pdbx_description
1 polymer ?
#
loop_
_entity_poly.entity_id
_entity_poly.type
_entity_poly.pdbx_seq_one_letter_code
_entity_poly.pdbx_strand_id
1 'polypeptide(L)'
;MIIKAEITAEDGHIYYVPGTNVGKDYQPVLMYNQKWLDEAGMKAPENLDDFVALLRYFKENDMNGNGDATDEIPMSIMADFLPYMFGPAFGLDLVSGFQVDDKGNVTYAYADSENFKAYLEFLNGLYTEGLLEVEYTSLDRDQVIERISNDLTGVAFDFSWAMSMMYSNVLPYYDGTAATAFVGAAPLSGTHDGYYVGRVELGNMFGVNSSSKNIELACKFLDFAMSEPCQTMYQWGIEGESYTVDANGKKTYTEQASDNDWLQQLGINPSFVFPAQQSVVSTDALVADWHAECNAWQEQFVVDPWPFIYSTVDESEVINTYMVDIETYVNENATAFITGTKSLDNFDSYIEGLSALKLQETLDVKQKQYSRYYEALTK
;
A
#
# COMPACT_ATOMS: atom_id res chain seq x y z
N MET A 1 7.65 20.06 8.83
CA MET A 1 7.25 21.07 7.83
C MET A 1 6.16 20.50 6.92
N ILE A 2 6.31 19.31 6.38
CA ILE A 2 5.33 18.61 5.51
C ILE A 2 3.95 18.50 6.16
N ILE A 3 3.81 17.83 7.30
CA ILE A 3 2.54 17.64 8.00
C ILE A 3 1.80 18.97 8.21
N LYS A 4 2.51 20.03 8.59
CA LYS A 4 1.87 21.34 8.78
C LYS A 4 1.30 21.90 7.47
N ALA A 5 1.99 21.72 6.34
CA ALA A 5 1.50 22.16 5.03
C ALA A 5 0.24 21.37 4.62
N GLU A 6 0.23 20.07 4.93
CA GLU A 6 -0.86 19.17 4.59
C GLU A 6 -2.14 19.41 5.43
N ILE A 7 -2.01 19.79 6.72
CA ILE A 7 -3.18 20.00 7.60
C ILE A 7 -3.64 21.45 7.71
N THR A 8 -2.94 22.39 7.06
CA THR A 8 -3.34 23.82 7.08
C THR A 8 -4.34 24.09 5.95
N ALA A 9 -5.53 24.50 6.30
CA ALA A 9 -6.56 24.88 5.35
C ALA A 9 -6.20 26.21 4.64
N GLU A 10 -6.91 26.55 3.54
CA GLU A 10 -6.69 27.77 2.74
C GLU A 10 -6.78 29.07 3.56
N ASP A 11 -7.62 29.10 4.57
CA ASP A 11 -7.77 30.23 5.50
C ASP A 11 -6.65 30.34 6.55
N GLY A 12 -5.65 29.45 6.49
CA GLY A 12 -4.51 29.41 7.37
C GLY A 12 -4.76 28.74 8.73
N HIS A 13 -5.93 28.15 8.95
CA HIS A 13 -6.28 27.47 10.19
C HIS A 13 -6.04 25.96 10.09
N ILE A 14 -5.81 25.34 11.26
CA ILE A 14 -5.73 23.88 11.43
C ILE A 14 -6.98 23.43 12.19
N TYR A 15 -7.78 22.55 11.57
CA TYR A 15 -9.05 22.10 12.10
C TYR A 15 -9.04 20.71 12.71
N TYR A 16 -7.89 20.00 12.60
CA TYR A 16 -7.77 18.61 13.01
C TYR A 16 -6.49 18.35 13.80
N VAL A 17 -6.58 17.39 14.70
CA VAL A 17 -5.41 16.76 15.29
C VAL A 17 -5.11 15.50 14.47
N PRO A 18 -3.98 15.41 13.74
CA PRO A 18 -3.67 14.25 12.96
C PRO A 18 -3.10 13.13 13.84
N GLY A 19 -3.49 11.89 13.55
CA GLY A 19 -2.63 10.77 13.81
C GLY A 19 -1.49 10.76 12.80
N THR A 20 -0.34 10.23 13.17
CA THR A 20 0.79 10.05 12.25
C THR A 20 1.11 8.59 12.06
N ASN A 21 1.26 8.18 10.80
CA ASN A 21 1.73 6.85 10.43
C ASN A 21 3.26 6.82 10.50
N VAL A 22 3.82 5.63 10.57
CA VAL A 22 5.27 5.42 10.49
C VAL A 22 5.83 5.54 9.07
N GLY A 23 5.04 6.11 8.15
CA GLY A 23 5.50 6.51 6.83
C GLY A 23 6.05 5.35 6.00
N LYS A 24 7.35 5.14 6.02
CA LYS A 24 8.05 4.28 5.06
C LYS A 24 8.07 2.79 5.38
N ASP A 25 7.71 2.36 6.59
CA ASP A 25 7.97 0.99 7.04
C ASP A 25 6.82 -0.01 6.84
N TYR A 26 5.64 0.46 6.40
CA TYR A 26 4.45 -0.39 6.29
C TYR A 26 3.66 -0.16 5.00
N GLN A 27 4.37 0.04 3.90
CA GLN A 27 3.82 0.15 2.55
C GLN A 27 3.50 -1.23 1.97
N PRO A 28 2.68 -1.30 0.91
CA PRO A 28 2.53 -2.52 0.13
C PRO A 28 3.85 -2.90 -0.57
N VAL A 29 4.20 -4.17 -0.51
CA VAL A 29 5.45 -4.72 -1.04
C VAL A 29 5.23 -6.04 -1.76
N LEU A 30 6.12 -6.35 -2.68
CA LEU A 30 6.20 -7.64 -3.35
C LEU A 30 6.83 -8.67 -2.41
N MET A 31 6.22 -9.85 -2.33
CA MET A 31 6.63 -10.95 -1.46
C MET A 31 6.72 -12.25 -2.25
N TYR A 32 7.75 -13.03 -1.97
CA TYR A 32 7.94 -14.36 -2.55
C TYR A 32 7.93 -15.44 -1.48
N ASN A 33 7.34 -16.57 -1.79
CA ASN A 33 7.54 -17.80 -1.03
C ASN A 33 9.00 -18.22 -1.18
N GLN A 34 9.80 -18.07 -0.11
CA GLN A 34 11.24 -18.32 -0.16
C GLN A 34 11.56 -19.79 -0.48
N LYS A 35 10.77 -20.73 0.04
CA LYS A 35 10.94 -22.15 -0.27
C LYS A 35 10.77 -22.42 -1.78
N TRP A 36 9.78 -21.81 -2.43
CA TRP A 36 9.59 -21.97 -3.87
C TRP A 36 10.75 -21.38 -4.68
N LEU A 37 11.29 -20.22 -4.26
CA LEU A 37 12.51 -19.66 -4.89
C LEU A 37 13.70 -20.59 -4.74
N ASP A 38 13.91 -21.16 -3.57
CA ASP A 38 15.04 -22.06 -3.29
C ASP A 38 14.92 -23.37 -4.10
N GLU A 39 13.71 -23.95 -4.20
CA GLU A 39 13.42 -25.14 -5.01
C GLU A 39 13.61 -24.87 -6.51
N ALA A 40 13.20 -23.69 -6.98
CA ALA A 40 13.46 -23.25 -8.34
C ALA A 40 14.97 -22.99 -8.61
N GLY A 41 15.77 -22.81 -7.57
CA GLY A 41 17.17 -22.36 -7.69
C GLY A 41 17.28 -20.96 -8.26
N MET A 42 16.25 -20.14 -8.10
CA MET A 42 16.15 -18.77 -8.63
C MET A 42 16.24 -17.76 -7.47
N LYS A 43 16.66 -16.55 -7.82
CA LYS A 43 16.58 -15.40 -6.89
C LYS A 43 15.31 -14.63 -7.14
N ALA A 44 14.89 -13.86 -6.14
CA ALA A 44 13.80 -12.88 -6.31
C ALA A 44 14.13 -11.96 -7.51
N PRO A 45 13.25 -11.87 -8.51
CA PRO A 45 13.43 -10.99 -9.66
C PRO A 45 13.46 -9.51 -9.27
N GLU A 46 14.28 -8.74 -10.00
CA GLU A 46 14.37 -7.29 -9.87
C GLU A 46 13.82 -6.54 -11.09
N ASN A 47 13.36 -7.27 -12.12
CA ASN A 47 12.79 -6.72 -13.35
C ASN A 47 11.63 -7.56 -13.86
N LEU A 48 10.82 -6.97 -14.76
CA LEU A 48 9.61 -7.60 -15.29
C LEU A 48 9.89 -8.87 -16.11
N ASP A 49 10.99 -8.93 -16.86
CA ASP A 49 11.30 -10.09 -17.72
C ASP A 49 11.65 -11.31 -16.85
N ASP A 50 12.52 -11.14 -15.87
CA ASP A 50 12.89 -12.20 -14.93
C ASP A 50 11.67 -12.60 -14.06
N PHE A 51 10.81 -11.65 -13.73
CA PHE A 51 9.56 -11.92 -13.01
C PHE A 51 8.63 -12.83 -13.82
N VAL A 52 8.41 -12.53 -15.09
CA VAL A 52 7.60 -13.38 -15.99
C VAL A 52 8.22 -14.77 -16.12
N ALA A 53 9.55 -14.85 -16.23
CA ALA A 53 10.26 -16.14 -16.30
C ALA A 53 10.04 -16.97 -15.03
N LEU A 54 10.08 -16.34 -13.84
CA LEU A 54 9.78 -16.99 -12.56
C LEU A 54 8.34 -17.49 -12.50
N LEU A 55 7.37 -16.67 -12.88
CA LEU A 55 5.95 -17.07 -12.86
C LEU A 55 5.67 -18.25 -13.80
N ARG A 56 6.31 -18.29 -14.98
CA ARG A 56 6.22 -19.42 -15.90
C ARG A 56 6.81 -20.69 -15.27
N TYR A 57 7.96 -20.55 -14.59
CA TYR A 57 8.58 -21.68 -13.89
C TYR A 57 7.64 -22.22 -12.81
N PHE A 58 7.04 -21.37 -11.98
CA PHE A 58 6.08 -21.78 -10.95
C PHE A 58 4.87 -22.49 -11.56
N LYS A 59 4.36 -21.99 -12.67
CA LYS A 59 3.20 -22.60 -13.36
C LYS A 59 3.48 -23.98 -13.95
N GLU A 60 4.73 -24.25 -14.35
CA GLU A 60 5.09 -25.46 -15.08
C GLU A 60 5.64 -26.58 -14.17
N ASN A 61 5.84 -26.33 -12.89
CA ASN A 61 6.46 -27.24 -11.95
C ASN A 61 5.61 -27.41 -10.70
N ASP A 62 5.59 -28.63 -10.15
CA ASP A 62 4.98 -28.96 -8.85
C ASP A 62 5.80 -28.35 -7.71
N MET A 63 5.46 -27.11 -7.34
CA MET A 63 6.22 -26.32 -6.36
C MET A 63 5.85 -26.65 -4.91
N ASN A 64 4.64 -27.15 -4.71
CA ASN A 64 4.16 -27.55 -3.37
C ASN A 64 4.49 -29.03 -3.06
N GLY A 65 4.89 -29.83 -4.05
CA GLY A 65 5.34 -31.22 -3.91
C GLY A 65 4.20 -32.22 -3.68
N ASN A 66 2.96 -31.87 -4.08
CA ASN A 66 1.78 -32.71 -3.90
C ASN A 66 1.61 -33.78 -5.00
N GLY A 67 2.38 -33.68 -6.09
CA GLY A 67 2.37 -34.55 -7.26
C GLY A 67 1.46 -34.10 -8.39
N ASP A 68 0.91 -32.89 -8.33
CA ASP A 68 0.07 -32.27 -9.35
C ASP A 68 0.63 -30.88 -9.71
N ALA A 69 1.36 -30.75 -10.80
CA ALA A 69 1.90 -29.49 -11.27
C ALA A 69 0.87 -28.59 -11.98
N THR A 70 -0.41 -28.84 -11.83
CA THR A 70 -1.47 -28.07 -12.51
C THR A 70 -2.32 -27.24 -11.55
N ASP A 71 -2.09 -27.35 -10.25
CA ASP A 71 -2.81 -26.61 -9.22
C ASP A 71 -2.04 -25.38 -8.69
N GLU A 72 -0.79 -25.15 -9.14
CA GLU A 72 -0.03 -23.95 -8.80
C GLU A 72 -0.64 -22.69 -9.41
N ILE A 73 -0.76 -21.69 -8.55
CA ILE A 73 -1.15 -20.33 -8.90
C ILE A 73 0.12 -19.47 -8.83
N PRO A 74 0.76 -19.13 -9.95
CA PRO A 74 2.06 -18.45 -9.92
C PRO A 74 2.08 -17.19 -9.07
N MET A 75 0.99 -16.42 -9.14
CA MET A 75 0.81 -15.18 -8.40
C MET A 75 -0.65 -14.99 -7.97
N SER A 76 -0.87 -14.75 -6.69
CA SER A 76 -2.17 -14.40 -6.14
C SER A 76 -2.14 -12.96 -5.62
N ILE A 77 -2.91 -12.07 -6.26
CA ILE A 77 -2.91 -10.63 -5.97
C ILE A 77 -4.31 -10.05 -6.11
N MET A 78 -4.71 -9.24 -5.15
CA MET A 78 -5.94 -8.45 -5.25
C MET A 78 -5.81 -7.36 -6.32
N ALA A 79 -6.87 -7.11 -7.08
CA ALA A 79 -6.87 -6.14 -8.18
C ALA A 79 -6.35 -4.75 -7.78
N ASP A 80 -6.71 -4.28 -6.59
CA ASP A 80 -6.33 -2.97 -6.07
C ASP A 80 -4.81 -2.80 -5.86
N PHE A 81 -4.06 -3.90 -5.82
CA PHE A 81 -2.60 -3.87 -5.68
C PHE A 81 -1.85 -3.91 -7.01
N LEU A 82 -2.49 -4.21 -8.14
CA LEU A 82 -1.82 -4.17 -9.45
C LEU A 82 -1.21 -2.79 -9.76
N PRO A 83 -1.89 -1.65 -9.47
CA PRO A 83 -1.31 -0.31 -9.60
C PRO A 83 -0.04 -0.10 -8.77
N TYR A 84 -0.03 -0.57 -7.52
CA TYR A 84 1.12 -0.46 -6.62
C TYR A 84 2.31 -1.28 -7.08
N MET A 85 2.05 -2.51 -7.53
CA MET A 85 3.07 -3.48 -7.88
C MET A 85 3.76 -3.15 -9.20
N PHE A 86 2.97 -2.82 -10.23
CA PHE A 86 3.48 -2.71 -11.59
C PHE A 86 3.53 -1.29 -12.15
N GLY A 87 2.70 -0.36 -11.65
CA GLY A 87 2.71 1.03 -12.11
C GLY A 87 4.10 1.68 -12.11
N PRO A 88 4.87 1.56 -11.02
CA PRO A 88 6.22 2.12 -10.92
C PRO A 88 7.18 1.67 -12.03
N ALA A 89 7.13 0.40 -12.44
CA ALA A 89 7.98 -0.15 -13.50
C ALA A 89 7.75 0.51 -14.87
N PHE A 90 6.64 1.20 -15.03
CA PHE A 90 6.27 1.98 -16.23
C PHE A 90 6.33 3.49 -15.99
N GLY A 91 6.85 3.95 -14.84
CA GLY A 91 6.92 5.38 -14.50
C GLY A 91 5.56 6.02 -14.17
N LEU A 92 4.60 5.22 -13.68
CA LEU A 92 3.25 5.65 -13.42
C LEU A 92 2.91 5.61 -11.92
N ASP A 93 2.44 6.73 -11.37
CA ASP A 93 1.74 6.73 -10.08
C ASP A 93 0.25 6.42 -10.31
N LEU A 94 -0.07 5.15 -10.45
CA LEU A 94 -1.45 4.67 -10.59
C LEU A 94 -2.18 4.59 -9.23
N VAL A 95 -1.47 4.77 -8.12
CA VAL A 95 -2.04 4.71 -6.77
C VAL A 95 -2.86 5.96 -6.49
N SER A 96 -2.27 7.13 -6.72
CA SER A 96 -2.97 8.42 -6.60
C SER A 96 -3.71 8.79 -7.88
N GLY A 97 -3.30 8.24 -9.01
CA GLY A 97 -3.72 8.63 -10.35
C GLY A 97 -3.10 9.94 -10.83
N PHE A 98 -2.48 10.72 -9.94
CA PHE A 98 -1.87 12.02 -10.28
C PHE A 98 -0.37 11.98 -10.06
N GLN A 99 0.36 12.61 -10.97
CA GLN A 99 1.81 12.75 -10.91
C GLN A 99 2.25 14.11 -11.46
N VAL A 100 3.48 14.49 -11.21
CA VAL A 100 4.04 15.78 -11.66
C VAL A 100 5.11 15.50 -12.70
N ASP A 101 5.00 16.14 -13.85
CA ASP A 101 6.03 16.06 -14.90
C ASP A 101 7.27 16.88 -14.55
N ASP A 102 8.33 16.73 -15.35
CA ASP A 102 9.60 17.47 -15.17
C ASP A 102 9.45 19.00 -15.25
N LYS A 103 8.32 19.49 -15.73
CA LYS A 103 8.02 20.93 -15.85
C LYS A 103 7.19 21.46 -14.68
N GLY A 104 6.78 20.57 -13.75
CA GLY A 104 5.93 20.91 -12.63
C GLY A 104 4.44 20.92 -12.95
N ASN A 105 4.02 20.34 -14.08
CA ASN A 105 2.61 20.20 -14.40
C ASN A 105 2.05 18.91 -13.81
N VAL A 106 0.85 19.01 -13.24
CA VAL A 106 0.10 17.84 -12.77
C VAL A 106 -0.51 17.13 -13.98
N THR A 107 -0.26 15.83 -14.07
CA THR A 107 -0.80 14.93 -15.10
C THR A 107 -1.60 13.81 -14.47
N TYR A 108 -2.44 13.14 -15.25
CA TYR A 108 -3.18 11.97 -14.82
C TYR A 108 -2.51 10.72 -15.39
N ALA A 109 -1.98 9.86 -14.53
CA ALA A 109 -1.18 8.70 -14.93
C ALA A 109 -1.93 7.75 -15.86
N TYR A 110 -3.22 7.58 -15.66
CA TYR A 110 -4.10 6.77 -16.51
C TYR A 110 -4.37 7.39 -17.90
N ALA A 111 -3.99 8.65 -18.13
CA ALA A 111 -4.08 9.32 -19.43
C ALA A 111 -2.72 9.34 -20.17
N ASP A 112 -1.67 8.77 -19.62
CA ASP A 112 -0.39 8.58 -20.32
C ASP A 112 -0.55 7.54 -21.43
N SER A 113 -0.56 8.00 -22.67
CA SER A 113 -0.88 7.16 -23.84
C SER A 113 0.20 6.13 -24.18
N GLU A 114 1.42 6.31 -23.72
CA GLU A 114 2.54 5.41 -23.96
C GLU A 114 2.71 4.43 -22.78
N ASN A 115 2.92 4.98 -21.59
CA ASN A 115 3.28 4.18 -20.42
C ASN A 115 2.09 3.38 -19.88
N PHE A 116 0.89 3.98 -19.84
CA PHE A 116 -0.30 3.25 -19.37
C PHE A 116 -0.73 2.16 -20.36
N LYS A 117 -0.58 2.40 -21.68
CA LYS A 117 -0.79 1.36 -22.66
C LYS A 117 0.18 0.20 -22.46
N ALA A 118 1.47 0.47 -22.28
CA ALA A 118 2.48 -0.57 -22.04
C ALA A 118 2.20 -1.37 -20.75
N TYR A 119 1.77 -0.70 -19.67
CA TYR A 119 1.31 -1.36 -18.45
C TYR A 119 0.13 -2.32 -18.73
N LEU A 120 -0.86 -1.91 -19.50
CA LEU A 120 -2.02 -2.75 -19.85
C LEU A 120 -1.62 -3.91 -20.75
N GLU A 121 -0.71 -3.70 -21.72
CA GLU A 121 -0.14 -4.76 -22.57
C GLU A 121 0.57 -5.82 -21.74
N PHE A 122 1.35 -5.40 -20.76
CA PHE A 122 2.03 -6.30 -19.83
C PHE A 122 1.03 -7.15 -19.01
N LEU A 123 0.03 -6.52 -18.39
CA LEU A 123 -0.98 -7.24 -17.61
C LEU A 123 -1.86 -8.16 -18.47
N ASN A 124 -2.20 -7.74 -19.69
CA ASN A 124 -2.91 -8.59 -20.65
C ASN A 124 -2.07 -9.83 -21.00
N GLY A 125 -0.76 -9.67 -21.15
CA GLY A 125 0.17 -10.79 -21.33
C GLY A 125 0.12 -11.77 -20.18
N LEU A 126 0.25 -11.30 -18.93
CA LEU A 126 0.14 -12.13 -17.73
C LEU A 126 -1.19 -12.86 -17.64
N TYR A 127 -2.30 -12.16 -17.91
CA TYR A 127 -3.64 -12.74 -17.88
C TYR A 127 -3.83 -13.81 -18.97
N THR A 128 -3.41 -13.51 -20.19
CA THR A 128 -3.55 -14.42 -21.34
C THR A 128 -2.72 -15.70 -21.19
N GLU A 129 -1.53 -15.58 -20.58
CA GLU A 129 -0.68 -16.71 -20.26
C GLU A 129 -1.16 -17.49 -19.01
N GLY A 130 -2.15 -16.97 -18.27
CA GLY A 130 -2.62 -17.54 -17.01
C GLY A 130 -1.56 -17.47 -15.90
N LEU A 131 -0.75 -16.41 -15.91
CA LEU A 131 0.20 -16.03 -14.85
C LEU A 131 -0.42 -15.09 -13.83
N LEU A 132 -1.49 -14.40 -14.20
CA LEU A 132 -2.41 -13.67 -13.34
C LEU A 132 -3.72 -14.47 -13.27
N GLU A 133 -4.24 -14.68 -12.05
CA GLU A 133 -5.49 -15.42 -11.86
C GLU A 133 -6.65 -14.85 -12.68
N VAL A 134 -7.49 -15.75 -13.25
CA VAL A 134 -8.68 -15.34 -14.01
C VAL A 134 -9.67 -14.55 -13.15
N GLU A 135 -9.74 -14.88 -11.86
CA GLU A 135 -10.66 -14.27 -10.89
C GLU A 135 -10.03 -13.08 -10.12
N TYR A 136 -8.88 -12.53 -10.57
CA TYR A 136 -8.14 -11.48 -9.87
C TYR A 136 -9.00 -10.28 -9.47
N THR A 137 -10.04 -9.95 -10.26
CA THR A 137 -10.94 -8.82 -9.99
C THR A 137 -11.88 -9.03 -8.80
N SER A 138 -12.04 -10.26 -8.35
CA SER A 138 -12.91 -10.63 -7.22
C SER A 138 -12.15 -11.21 -6.03
N LEU A 139 -10.82 -11.31 -6.13
CA LEU A 139 -9.99 -11.78 -5.03
C LEU A 139 -10.02 -10.81 -3.86
N ASP A 140 -10.27 -11.35 -2.68
CA ASP A 140 -10.06 -10.69 -1.41
C ASP A 140 -8.86 -11.29 -0.65
N ARG A 141 -8.50 -10.67 0.46
CA ARG A 141 -7.36 -11.11 1.26
C ARG A 141 -7.56 -12.51 1.85
N ASP A 142 -8.77 -12.86 2.25
CA ASP A 142 -9.06 -14.18 2.83
C ASP A 142 -8.83 -15.27 1.79
N GLN A 143 -9.20 -15.04 0.54
CA GLN A 143 -8.93 -15.96 -0.56
C GLN A 143 -7.43 -16.08 -0.87
N VAL A 144 -6.68 -14.98 -0.84
CA VAL A 144 -5.20 -15.04 -0.96
C VAL A 144 -4.60 -15.86 0.18
N ILE A 145 -5.05 -15.66 1.43
CA ILE A 145 -4.63 -16.45 2.59
C ILE A 145 -4.96 -17.93 2.42
N GLU A 146 -6.13 -18.27 1.88
CA GLU A 146 -6.52 -19.64 1.59
C GLU A 146 -5.54 -20.30 0.60
N ARG A 147 -5.15 -19.63 -0.47
CA ARG A 147 -4.16 -20.14 -1.43
C ARG A 147 -2.79 -20.37 -0.78
N ILE A 148 -2.35 -19.42 0.03
CA ILE A 148 -1.08 -19.52 0.76
C ILE A 148 -1.12 -20.66 1.78
N SER A 149 -2.22 -20.82 2.53
CA SER A 149 -2.36 -21.88 3.54
C SER A 149 -2.37 -23.29 2.94
N ASN A 150 -2.73 -23.41 1.68
CA ASN A 150 -2.67 -24.67 0.91
C ASN A 150 -1.38 -24.79 0.08
N ASP A 151 -0.41 -23.88 0.25
CA ASP A 151 0.87 -23.82 -0.49
C ASP A 151 0.67 -23.81 -2.02
N LEU A 152 -0.33 -23.05 -2.50
CA LEU A 152 -0.71 -23.00 -3.92
C LEU A 152 -0.12 -21.82 -4.67
N THR A 153 0.49 -20.83 -3.98
CA THR A 153 1.00 -19.63 -4.65
C THR A 153 2.41 -19.26 -4.18
N GLY A 154 3.22 -18.83 -5.15
CA GLY A 154 4.62 -18.44 -4.91
C GLY A 154 4.85 -16.94 -4.77
N VAL A 155 3.87 -16.11 -5.18
CA VAL A 155 3.99 -14.64 -5.19
C VAL A 155 2.73 -14.02 -4.63
N ALA A 156 2.92 -13.06 -3.73
CA ALA A 156 1.87 -12.21 -3.19
C ALA A 156 2.32 -10.73 -3.15
N PHE A 157 1.35 -9.84 -3.06
CA PHE A 157 1.60 -8.40 -2.87
C PHE A 157 0.58 -7.87 -1.86
N ASP A 158 1.05 -7.32 -0.77
CA ASP A 158 0.21 -6.74 0.29
C ASP A 158 1.08 -5.79 1.15
N PHE A 159 0.46 -5.14 2.12
CA PHE A 159 1.20 -4.36 3.12
C PHE A 159 2.28 -5.21 3.80
N SER A 160 3.43 -4.61 4.04
CA SER A 160 4.60 -5.33 4.54
C SER A 160 4.34 -6.10 5.85
N TRP A 161 3.47 -5.60 6.73
CA TRP A 161 3.09 -6.31 7.96
C TRP A 161 2.47 -7.70 7.71
N ALA A 162 1.89 -7.94 6.53
CA ALA A 162 1.31 -9.24 6.19
C ALA A 162 2.37 -10.36 6.07
N MET A 163 3.64 -10.03 5.81
CA MET A 163 4.71 -11.03 5.63
C MET A 163 4.72 -12.09 6.71
N SER A 164 5.02 -11.71 7.94
CA SER A 164 5.07 -12.68 9.06
C SER A 164 3.76 -12.79 9.82
N MET A 165 2.95 -11.72 9.91
CA MET A 165 1.75 -11.72 10.73
C MET A 165 0.57 -12.47 10.10
N MET A 166 0.55 -12.59 8.76
CA MET A 166 -0.53 -13.29 8.06
C MET A 166 0.00 -14.42 7.17
N TYR A 167 0.76 -14.08 6.14
CA TYR A 167 1.08 -15.00 5.05
C TYR A 167 2.02 -16.12 5.47
N SER A 168 3.12 -15.79 6.15
CA SER A 168 4.03 -16.84 6.61
C SER A 168 3.41 -17.71 7.69
N ASN A 169 2.64 -17.14 8.61
CA ASN A 169 2.02 -17.88 9.73
C ASN A 169 1.01 -18.96 9.28
N VAL A 170 0.46 -18.87 8.07
CA VAL A 170 -0.49 -19.87 7.56
C VAL A 170 0.16 -20.91 6.67
N LEU A 171 1.45 -20.76 6.31
CA LEU A 171 2.18 -21.79 5.57
C LEU A 171 2.36 -23.06 6.39
N PRO A 172 2.12 -24.23 5.81
CA PRO A 172 2.14 -25.51 6.56
C PRO A 172 3.53 -25.90 7.11
N TYR A 173 4.58 -25.29 6.59
CA TYR A 173 5.99 -25.58 6.95
C TYR A 173 6.71 -24.39 7.59
N TYR A 174 6.03 -23.29 7.88
CA TYR A 174 6.65 -22.13 8.51
C TYR A 174 7.21 -22.45 9.89
N ASP A 175 8.49 -22.20 10.09
CA ASP A 175 9.24 -22.48 11.31
C ASP A 175 9.71 -21.22 12.07
N GLY A 176 9.23 -20.06 11.67
CA GLY A 176 9.63 -18.76 12.25
C GLY A 176 10.81 -18.10 11.57
N THR A 177 11.40 -18.70 10.54
CA THR A 177 12.55 -18.16 9.80
C THR A 177 12.18 -17.65 8.42
N ALA A 178 13.02 -16.74 7.88
CA ALA A 178 12.85 -16.24 6.51
C ALA A 178 12.91 -17.35 5.44
N ALA A 179 13.65 -18.43 5.68
CA ALA A 179 13.81 -19.52 4.73
C ALA A 179 12.50 -20.30 4.43
N THR A 180 11.54 -20.22 5.32
CA THR A 180 10.23 -20.90 5.21
C THR A 180 9.07 -19.91 5.15
N ALA A 181 9.33 -18.65 4.81
CA ALA A 181 8.39 -17.54 4.88
C ALA A 181 8.05 -16.95 3.49
N PHE A 182 7.03 -16.12 3.46
CA PHE A 182 6.89 -15.09 2.43
C PHE A 182 7.78 -13.91 2.80
N VAL A 183 8.78 -13.63 1.99
CA VAL A 183 9.79 -12.59 2.23
C VAL A 183 9.63 -11.47 1.23
N GLY A 184 9.69 -10.23 1.73
CA GLY A 184 9.64 -9.04 0.89
C GLY A 184 10.87 -8.90 0.00
N ALA A 185 10.66 -8.40 -1.21
CA ALA A 185 11.70 -8.26 -2.24
C ALA A 185 11.91 -6.78 -2.62
N ALA A 186 12.80 -6.53 -3.58
CA ALA A 186 12.90 -5.24 -4.25
C ALA A 186 11.69 -5.03 -5.19
N PRO A 187 11.29 -3.79 -5.48
CA PRO A 187 10.30 -3.52 -6.51
C PRO A 187 10.85 -3.88 -7.90
N LEU A 188 9.95 -4.24 -8.80
CA LEU A 188 10.31 -4.62 -10.17
C LEU A 188 10.63 -3.38 -11.01
N SER A 189 11.72 -3.41 -11.74
CA SER A 189 12.03 -2.43 -12.78
C SER A 189 11.50 -2.90 -14.14
N GLY A 190 11.14 -1.94 -14.99
CA GLY A 190 10.71 -2.16 -16.37
C GLY A 190 11.38 -1.15 -17.29
N THR A 191 10.57 -0.30 -17.95
CA THR A 191 11.07 0.87 -18.67
C THR A 191 11.57 1.96 -17.72
N HIS A 192 11.18 1.89 -16.45
CA HIS A 192 11.61 2.76 -15.36
C HIS A 192 12.09 1.92 -14.17
N ASP A 193 12.85 2.56 -13.29
CA ASP A 193 13.24 1.95 -12.03
C ASP A 193 12.00 1.75 -11.14
N GLY A 194 11.89 0.56 -10.55
CA GLY A 194 10.81 0.26 -9.62
C GLY A 194 10.96 1.00 -8.29
N TYR A 195 9.84 1.30 -7.67
CA TYR A 195 9.77 1.85 -6.31
C TYR A 195 8.50 1.36 -5.61
N TYR A 196 8.47 1.50 -4.30
CA TYR A 196 7.26 1.32 -3.51
C TYR A 196 6.66 2.67 -3.15
N VAL A 197 5.35 2.82 -3.33
CA VAL A 197 4.63 4.02 -2.89
C VAL A 197 4.45 3.93 -1.38
N GLY A 198 5.06 4.86 -0.67
CA GLY A 198 4.92 4.98 0.77
C GLY A 198 3.49 5.30 1.21
N ARG A 199 3.21 5.11 2.49
CA ARG A 199 1.95 5.57 3.07
C ARG A 199 2.03 7.08 3.31
N VAL A 200 0.88 7.74 3.21
CA VAL A 200 0.78 9.12 3.71
C VAL A 200 1.13 9.16 5.19
N GLU A 201 1.96 10.11 5.59
CA GLU A 201 2.33 10.30 7.00
C GLU A 201 1.13 10.64 7.88
N LEU A 202 0.10 11.25 7.28
CA LEU A 202 -1.15 11.57 7.97
C LEU A 202 -2.02 10.32 8.12
N GLY A 203 -2.26 9.93 9.36
CA GLY A 203 -3.24 8.93 9.73
C GLY A 203 -4.64 9.50 9.90
N ASN A 204 -5.41 8.90 10.80
CA ASN A 204 -6.75 9.37 11.13
C ASN A 204 -6.71 10.80 11.68
N MET A 205 -7.57 11.68 11.15
CA MET A 205 -7.69 13.07 11.57
C MET A 205 -8.90 13.24 12.48
N PHE A 206 -8.72 13.90 13.62
CA PHE A 206 -9.73 14.11 14.63
C PHE A 206 -10.08 15.59 14.77
N GLY A 207 -11.30 15.95 14.43
CA GLY A 207 -11.83 17.29 14.59
C GLY A 207 -12.89 17.35 15.69
N VAL A 208 -13.03 18.51 16.34
CA VAL A 208 -14.11 18.78 17.28
C VAL A 208 -15.24 19.50 16.54
N ASN A 209 -16.43 18.91 16.56
CA ASN A 209 -17.60 19.51 15.92
C ASN A 209 -17.95 20.85 16.61
N SER A 210 -18.06 21.93 15.85
CA SER A 210 -18.35 23.27 16.34
C SER A 210 -19.73 23.39 17.04
N SER A 211 -20.68 22.50 16.76
CA SER A 211 -21.97 22.43 17.43
C SER A 211 -21.97 21.65 18.74
N SER A 212 -20.82 21.07 19.14
CA SER A 212 -20.69 20.35 20.41
C SER A 212 -20.91 21.28 21.59
N LYS A 213 -21.65 20.79 22.61
CA LYS A 213 -21.84 21.51 23.90
C LYS A 213 -20.62 21.37 24.82
N ASN A 214 -19.64 20.54 24.46
CA ASN A 214 -18.49 20.16 25.28
C ASN A 214 -17.15 20.39 24.55
N ILE A 215 -17.02 21.46 23.73
CA ILE A 215 -15.84 21.75 22.92
C ILE A 215 -14.57 21.75 23.77
N GLU A 216 -14.55 22.47 24.89
CA GLU A 216 -13.39 22.55 25.78
C GLU A 216 -12.98 21.17 26.32
N LEU A 217 -13.94 20.34 26.71
CA LEU A 217 -13.66 18.99 27.20
C LEU A 217 -13.13 18.09 26.07
N ALA A 218 -13.70 18.20 24.88
CA ALA A 218 -13.23 17.46 23.71
C ALA A 218 -11.79 17.84 23.32
N CYS A 219 -11.45 19.13 23.35
CA CYS A 219 -10.07 19.58 23.12
C CYS A 219 -9.11 19.07 24.20
N LYS A 220 -9.49 19.11 25.49
CA LYS A 220 -8.67 18.54 26.57
C LYS A 220 -8.49 17.02 26.43
N PHE A 221 -9.51 16.32 25.93
CA PHE A 221 -9.40 14.89 25.65
C PHE A 221 -8.41 14.61 24.52
N LEU A 222 -8.46 15.36 23.42
CA LEU A 222 -7.50 15.21 22.32
C LEU A 222 -6.08 15.56 22.76
N ASP A 223 -5.90 16.61 23.57
CA ASP A 223 -4.60 16.98 24.14
C ASP A 223 -4.05 15.88 25.05
N PHE A 224 -4.89 15.30 25.92
CA PHE A 224 -4.53 14.14 26.73
C PHE A 224 -4.19 12.92 25.86
N ALA A 225 -4.98 12.65 24.82
CA ALA A 225 -4.74 11.53 23.91
C ALA A 225 -3.37 11.60 23.23
N MET A 226 -2.90 12.80 22.91
CA MET A 226 -1.58 13.03 22.31
C MET A 226 -0.41 13.07 23.32
N SER A 227 -0.71 12.97 24.62
CA SER A 227 0.33 12.96 25.66
C SER A 227 1.15 11.66 25.64
N GLU A 228 2.43 11.75 25.96
CA GLU A 228 3.33 10.58 26.02
C GLU A 228 2.79 9.43 26.90
N PRO A 229 2.21 9.65 28.10
CA PRO A 229 1.64 8.57 28.88
C PRO A 229 0.48 7.85 28.17
N CYS A 230 -0.41 8.60 27.50
CA CYS A 230 -1.53 8.01 26.78
C CYS A 230 -1.05 7.25 25.54
N GLN A 231 -0.10 7.81 24.79
CA GLN A 231 0.51 7.14 23.63
C GLN A 231 1.23 5.85 24.04
N THR A 232 1.98 5.86 25.15
CA THR A 232 2.62 4.67 25.69
C THR A 232 1.59 3.60 26.08
N MET A 233 0.56 4.01 26.82
CA MET A 233 -0.49 3.08 27.24
C MET A 233 -1.25 2.50 26.02
N TYR A 234 -1.50 3.29 25.01
CA TYR A 234 -2.20 2.87 23.81
C TYR A 234 -1.40 1.90 22.93
N GLN A 235 -0.08 2.16 22.79
CA GLN A 235 0.80 1.34 21.95
C GLN A 235 1.35 0.12 22.69
N TRP A 236 1.79 0.29 23.92
CA TRP A 236 2.49 -0.74 24.69
C TRP A 236 1.65 -1.37 25.80
N GLY A 237 0.65 -0.63 26.30
CA GLY A 237 -0.18 -1.06 27.43
C GLY A 237 0.43 -0.79 28.80
N ILE A 238 0.47 -1.79 29.67
CA ILE A 238 0.85 -1.69 31.08
C ILE A 238 2.20 -2.39 31.28
N GLU A 239 3.17 -1.65 31.82
CA GLU A 239 4.48 -2.23 32.17
C GLU A 239 4.34 -3.36 33.22
N GLY A 240 5.01 -4.47 32.92
CA GLY A 240 4.94 -5.69 33.74
C GLY A 240 3.77 -6.63 33.37
N GLU A 241 2.79 -6.16 32.57
CA GLU A 241 1.69 -6.99 32.07
C GLU A 241 1.84 -7.25 30.56
N SER A 242 1.81 -6.19 29.75
CA SER A 242 1.89 -6.29 28.30
C SER A 242 3.30 -6.04 27.75
N TYR A 243 4.15 -5.32 28.44
CA TYR A 243 5.53 -5.11 28.05
C TYR A 243 6.47 -5.01 29.25
N THR A 244 7.75 -5.19 28.99
CA THR A 244 8.85 -4.98 29.95
C THR A 244 9.84 -3.95 29.39
N VAL A 245 10.61 -3.35 30.29
CA VAL A 245 11.68 -2.39 29.93
C VAL A 245 13.00 -2.92 30.43
N ASP A 246 13.99 -3.06 29.57
CA ASP A 246 15.34 -3.47 29.98
C ASP A 246 16.16 -2.33 30.61
N ALA A 247 17.37 -2.64 31.07
CA ALA A 247 18.28 -1.66 31.70
C ALA A 247 18.70 -0.51 30.75
N ASN A 248 18.52 -0.66 29.45
CA ASN A 248 18.85 0.33 28.44
C ASN A 248 17.60 1.14 27.99
N GLY A 249 16.42 0.83 28.57
CA GLY A 249 15.16 1.49 28.22
C GLY A 249 14.46 0.88 27.02
N LYS A 250 14.92 -0.25 26.46
CA LYS A 250 14.27 -0.96 25.37
C LYS A 250 13.01 -1.63 25.89
N LYS A 251 11.89 -1.32 25.25
CA LYS A 251 10.60 -1.98 25.49
C LYS A 251 10.51 -3.26 24.67
N THR A 252 9.94 -4.29 25.25
CA THR A 252 9.68 -5.58 24.59
C THR A 252 8.34 -6.11 25.09
N TYR A 253 7.47 -6.57 24.18
CA TYR A 253 6.21 -7.19 24.56
C TYR A 253 6.46 -8.48 25.35
N THR A 254 5.56 -8.80 26.27
CA THR A 254 5.55 -10.09 26.95
C THR A 254 5.09 -11.18 25.98
N GLU A 255 5.35 -12.45 26.32
CA GLU A 255 4.91 -13.60 25.51
C GLU A 255 3.38 -13.55 25.27
N GLN A 256 2.59 -13.16 26.27
CA GLN A 256 1.15 -13.04 26.12
C GLN A 256 0.74 -11.89 25.20
N ALA A 257 1.50 -10.81 25.16
CA ALA A 257 1.26 -9.64 24.33
C ALA A 257 1.76 -9.79 22.88
N SER A 258 2.47 -10.88 22.56
CA SER A 258 2.73 -11.27 21.16
C SER A 258 1.45 -11.76 20.46
N ASP A 259 0.39 -12.09 21.21
CA ASP A 259 -0.94 -12.32 20.67
C ASP A 259 -1.66 -10.98 20.46
N ASN A 260 -1.78 -10.58 19.19
CA ASN A 260 -2.41 -9.33 18.80
C ASN A 260 -3.90 -9.27 19.20
N ASP A 261 -4.60 -10.38 19.19
CA ASP A 261 -6.01 -10.45 19.61
C ASP A 261 -6.15 -10.15 21.11
N TRP A 262 -5.23 -10.64 21.92
CA TRP A 262 -5.18 -10.33 23.34
C TRP A 262 -4.91 -8.83 23.60
N LEU A 263 -3.98 -8.22 22.87
CA LEU A 263 -3.71 -6.78 22.96
C LEU A 263 -4.95 -5.96 22.60
N GLN A 264 -5.63 -6.31 21.52
CA GLN A 264 -6.84 -5.60 21.08
C GLN A 264 -7.98 -5.73 22.09
N GLN A 265 -8.16 -6.88 22.75
CA GLN A 265 -9.15 -7.06 23.82
C GLN A 265 -8.89 -6.13 25.02
N LEU A 266 -7.64 -5.78 25.28
CA LEU A 266 -7.25 -4.81 26.31
C LEU A 266 -7.36 -3.35 25.83
N GLY A 267 -7.72 -3.10 24.57
CA GLY A 267 -7.74 -1.77 23.95
C GLY A 267 -6.34 -1.24 23.61
N ILE A 268 -5.32 -2.09 23.61
CA ILE A 268 -3.97 -1.78 23.17
C ILE A 268 -3.92 -2.02 21.66
N ASN A 269 -3.56 -1.00 20.89
CA ASN A 269 -3.53 -1.12 19.44
C ASN A 269 -2.34 -0.34 18.86
N PRO A 270 -1.21 -0.98 18.65
CA PRO A 270 -0.04 -0.36 18.03
C PRO A 270 -0.27 0.08 16.58
N SER A 271 -1.33 -0.44 15.93
CA SER A 271 -1.66 -0.16 14.53
C SER A 271 -2.59 1.06 14.33
N PHE A 272 -3.01 1.73 15.40
CA PHE A 272 -3.81 2.97 15.46
C PHE A 272 -5.29 2.93 15.03
N VAL A 273 -6.17 3.40 15.90
CA VAL A 273 -7.54 3.85 15.58
C VAL A 273 -7.86 5.20 16.23
N PHE A 274 -6.91 5.79 16.92
CA PHE A 274 -7.04 6.94 17.81
C PHE A 274 -6.08 8.04 17.32
N PRO A 275 -6.17 9.32 17.75
CA PRO A 275 -5.14 10.30 17.41
C PRO A 275 -3.80 9.84 18.02
N ALA A 276 -3.15 8.90 17.35
CA ALA A 276 -1.93 8.27 17.78
C ALA A 276 -0.78 8.63 16.85
N GLN A 277 0.39 8.76 17.43
CA GLN A 277 1.64 8.75 16.69
C GLN A 277 2.14 7.31 16.64
N GLN A 278 1.93 6.65 15.53
CA GLN A 278 2.43 5.29 15.34
C GLN A 278 3.96 5.27 15.51
N SER A 279 4.49 4.24 16.14
CA SER A 279 5.91 4.06 16.38
C SER A 279 6.41 2.79 15.69
N VAL A 280 7.41 2.92 14.81
CA VAL A 280 8.14 1.78 14.22
C VAL A 280 8.57 0.79 15.30
N VAL A 281 9.11 1.29 16.40
CA VAL A 281 9.60 0.44 17.51
C VAL A 281 8.51 -0.44 18.10
N SER A 282 7.27 0.06 18.21
CA SER A 282 6.16 -0.74 18.75
C SER A 282 5.61 -1.73 17.72
N THR A 283 5.59 -1.36 16.47
CA THR A 283 5.11 -2.23 15.38
C THR A 283 6.12 -3.32 15.04
N ASP A 284 7.41 -3.01 14.97
CA ASP A 284 8.49 -3.98 14.75
C ASP A 284 8.61 -4.99 15.89
N ALA A 285 8.25 -4.59 17.12
CA ALA A 285 8.26 -5.50 18.25
C ALA A 285 7.17 -6.62 18.17
N LEU A 286 6.23 -6.53 17.23
CA LEU A 286 5.18 -7.52 16.99
C LEU A 286 5.51 -8.50 15.87
N VAL A 287 6.55 -8.23 15.08
CA VAL A 287 6.93 -9.07 13.95
C VAL A 287 8.22 -9.84 14.25
N ALA A 288 8.51 -10.88 13.47
CA ALA A 288 9.75 -11.62 13.58
C ALA A 288 10.96 -10.73 13.24
N ASP A 289 12.14 -11.01 13.85
CA ASP A 289 13.35 -10.20 13.63
C ASP A 289 13.71 -10.08 12.15
N TRP A 290 13.63 -11.19 11.39
CA TRP A 290 13.90 -11.18 9.94
C TRP A 290 12.95 -10.26 9.16
N HIS A 291 11.71 -10.13 9.64
CA HIS A 291 10.72 -9.25 9.02
C HIS A 291 11.07 -7.77 9.28
N ALA A 292 11.42 -7.41 10.51
CA ALA A 292 11.87 -6.05 10.83
C ALA A 292 13.12 -5.66 10.03
N GLU A 293 14.09 -6.58 9.87
CA GLU A 293 15.26 -6.39 9.01
C GLU A 293 14.87 -6.20 7.55
N CYS A 294 13.90 -6.96 7.04
CA CYS A 294 13.37 -6.83 5.68
C CYS A 294 12.72 -5.46 5.47
N ASN A 295 11.87 -4.99 6.39
CA ASN A 295 11.25 -3.68 6.34
C ASN A 295 12.30 -2.57 6.26
N ALA A 296 13.29 -2.60 7.16
CA ALA A 296 14.38 -1.61 7.18
C ALA A 296 15.19 -1.61 5.85
N TRP A 297 15.37 -2.78 5.23
CA TRP A 297 16.03 -2.87 3.93
C TRP A 297 15.15 -2.30 2.81
N GLN A 298 13.84 -2.52 2.85
CA GLN A 298 12.91 -2.05 1.82
C GLN A 298 12.70 -0.53 1.85
N GLU A 299 12.98 0.16 2.96
CA GLU A 299 12.83 1.61 3.10
C GLU A 299 13.57 2.40 2.01
N GLN A 300 14.71 1.88 1.53
CA GLN A 300 15.48 2.51 0.45
C GLN A 300 14.74 2.63 -0.89
N PHE A 301 13.71 1.83 -1.11
CA PHE A 301 12.91 1.81 -2.34
C PHE A 301 11.63 2.64 -2.23
N VAL A 302 11.35 3.20 -1.06
CA VAL A 302 10.09 3.88 -0.79
C VAL A 302 10.16 5.34 -1.23
N VAL A 303 9.19 5.75 -2.01
CA VAL A 303 8.97 7.16 -2.41
C VAL A 303 7.76 7.73 -1.69
N ASP A 304 7.78 9.03 -1.46
CA ASP A 304 6.65 9.72 -0.85
C ASP A 304 5.43 9.63 -1.79
N PRO A 305 4.23 9.34 -1.26
CA PRO A 305 3.01 9.31 -2.06
C PRO A 305 2.59 10.71 -2.49
N TRP A 306 1.61 10.79 -3.38
CA TRP A 306 0.94 12.06 -3.67
C TRP A 306 0.49 12.73 -2.36
N PRO A 307 0.81 14.02 -2.13
CA PRO A 307 0.54 14.69 -0.87
C PRO A 307 -0.96 14.83 -0.59
N PHE A 308 -1.32 14.78 0.69
CA PHE A 308 -2.65 15.21 1.10
C PHE A 308 -2.77 16.73 0.97
N ILE A 309 -3.74 17.19 0.20
CA ILE A 309 -3.97 18.62 -0.03
C ILE A 309 -5.43 18.95 0.24
N TYR A 310 -5.67 19.89 1.13
CA TYR A 310 -7.03 20.37 1.38
C TYR A 310 -7.64 20.96 0.12
N SER A 311 -8.86 20.47 -0.18
CA SER A 311 -9.70 21.08 -1.20
C SER A 311 -10.56 22.18 -0.59
N THR A 312 -10.70 23.29 -1.30
CA THR A 312 -11.77 24.26 -1.04
C THR A 312 -13.13 23.65 -1.37
N VAL A 313 -14.21 24.30 -1.00
CA VAL A 313 -15.56 23.83 -1.35
C VAL A 313 -15.73 23.74 -2.86
N ASP A 314 -15.31 24.78 -3.59
CA ASP A 314 -15.42 24.83 -5.06
C ASP A 314 -14.54 23.76 -5.73
N GLU A 315 -13.32 23.52 -5.25
CA GLU A 315 -12.43 22.46 -5.72
C GLU A 315 -13.05 21.08 -5.48
N SER A 316 -13.61 20.85 -4.29
CA SER A 316 -14.31 19.61 -3.95
C SER A 316 -15.52 19.35 -4.84
N GLU A 317 -16.27 20.40 -5.20
CA GLU A 317 -17.42 20.29 -6.10
C GLU A 317 -16.99 19.81 -7.48
N VAL A 318 -15.92 20.39 -8.04
CA VAL A 318 -15.37 19.97 -9.35
C VAL A 318 -14.88 18.52 -9.30
N ILE A 319 -14.05 18.17 -8.30
CA ILE A 319 -13.49 16.83 -8.15
C ILE A 319 -14.62 15.81 -8.00
N ASN A 320 -15.56 16.02 -7.08
CA ASN A 320 -16.65 15.10 -6.83
C ASN A 320 -17.61 14.97 -8.04
N THR A 321 -17.70 15.99 -8.87
CA THR A 321 -18.56 15.96 -10.07
C THR A 321 -17.99 15.08 -11.17
N TYR A 322 -16.67 15.09 -11.36
CA TYR A 322 -16.05 14.44 -12.53
C TYR A 322 -15.27 13.17 -12.20
N MET A 323 -14.60 13.09 -11.04
CA MET A 323 -13.71 11.96 -10.76
C MET A 323 -14.42 10.62 -10.63
N VAL A 324 -15.64 10.58 -10.12
CA VAL A 324 -16.41 9.33 -10.00
C VAL A 324 -16.63 8.68 -11.37
N ASP A 325 -17.01 9.48 -12.36
CA ASP A 325 -17.22 8.98 -13.72
C ASP A 325 -15.88 8.62 -14.40
N ILE A 326 -14.83 9.41 -14.17
CA ILE A 326 -13.49 9.16 -14.70
C ILE A 326 -12.93 7.84 -14.12
N GLU A 327 -12.96 7.65 -12.81
CA GLU A 327 -12.46 6.45 -12.14
C GLU A 327 -13.24 5.20 -12.57
N THR A 328 -14.57 5.30 -12.67
CA THR A 328 -15.42 4.21 -13.18
C THR A 328 -15.01 3.84 -14.60
N TYR A 329 -14.87 4.84 -15.47
CA TYR A 329 -14.47 4.65 -16.86
C TYR A 329 -13.08 4.02 -16.99
N VAL A 330 -12.11 4.46 -16.17
CA VAL A 330 -10.76 3.89 -16.12
C VAL A 330 -10.81 2.43 -15.71
N ASN A 331 -11.48 2.11 -14.60
CA ASN A 331 -11.52 0.76 -14.03
C ASN A 331 -12.20 -0.23 -14.99
N GLU A 332 -13.33 0.15 -15.60
CA GLU A 332 -14.02 -0.68 -16.59
C GLU A 332 -13.14 -0.96 -17.82
N ASN A 333 -12.48 0.08 -18.35
CA ASN A 333 -11.62 -0.07 -19.51
C ASN A 333 -10.32 -0.83 -19.20
N ALA A 334 -9.67 -0.55 -18.08
CA ALA A 334 -8.48 -1.27 -17.66
C ALA A 334 -8.77 -2.77 -17.54
N THR A 335 -9.85 -3.14 -16.84
CA THR A 335 -10.28 -4.53 -16.72
C THR A 335 -10.56 -5.14 -18.11
N ALA A 336 -11.26 -4.41 -18.99
CA ALA A 336 -11.57 -4.90 -20.34
C ALA A 336 -10.32 -5.11 -21.21
N PHE A 337 -9.31 -4.24 -21.09
CA PHE A 337 -8.02 -4.40 -21.77
C PHE A 337 -7.22 -5.57 -21.20
N ILE A 338 -7.10 -5.66 -19.87
CA ILE A 338 -6.36 -6.74 -19.20
C ILE A 338 -6.95 -8.11 -19.55
N THR A 339 -8.29 -8.25 -19.53
CA THR A 339 -8.96 -9.52 -19.85
C THR A 339 -9.07 -9.79 -21.36
N GLY A 340 -8.67 -8.84 -22.22
CA GLY A 340 -8.75 -8.97 -23.67
C GLY A 340 -10.18 -8.85 -24.24
N THR A 341 -11.17 -8.47 -23.41
CA THR A 341 -12.56 -8.22 -23.90
C THR A 341 -12.63 -6.95 -24.74
N LYS A 342 -11.66 -6.05 -24.60
CA LYS A 342 -11.40 -4.88 -25.44
C LYS A 342 -9.99 -4.96 -25.99
N SER A 343 -9.83 -4.81 -27.32
CA SER A 343 -8.50 -4.79 -27.95
C SER A 343 -7.76 -3.51 -27.61
N LEU A 344 -6.47 -3.62 -27.29
CA LEU A 344 -5.56 -2.48 -27.09
C LEU A 344 -5.32 -1.65 -28.37
N ASP A 345 -5.74 -2.14 -29.56
CA ASP A 345 -5.83 -1.34 -30.77
C ASP A 345 -6.83 -0.18 -30.64
N ASN A 346 -7.78 -0.29 -29.70
CA ASN A 346 -8.78 0.75 -29.42
C ASN A 346 -8.35 1.71 -28.30
N PHE A 347 -7.06 1.74 -27.94
CA PHE A 347 -6.57 2.55 -26.83
C PHE A 347 -6.75 4.07 -27.06
N ASP A 348 -6.61 4.53 -28.32
CA ASP A 348 -6.87 5.94 -28.66
C ASP A 348 -8.31 6.37 -28.33
N SER A 349 -9.29 5.49 -28.56
CA SER A 349 -10.68 5.76 -28.18
C SER A 349 -10.90 5.83 -26.67
N TYR A 350 -10.07 5.13 -25.88
CA TYR A 350 -10.06 5.27 -24.43
C TYR A 350 -9.58 6.67 -24.01
N ILE A 351 -8.50 7.17 -24.59
CA ILE A 351 -7.98 8.53 -24.32
C ILE A 351 -9.00 9.61 -24.72
N GLU A 352 -9.66 9.45 -25.88
CA GLU A 352 -10.75 10.35 -26.31
C GLU A 352 -11.91 10.34 -25.29
N GLY A 353 -12.27 9.17 -24.78
CA GLY A 353 -13.32 9.02 -23.77
C GLY A 353 -12.98 9.74 -22.45
N LEU A 354 -11.76 9.64 -21.96
CA LEU A 354 -11.29 10.39 -20.78
C LEU A 354 -11.42 11.90 -21.00
N SER A 355 -11.03 12.40 -22.15
CA SER A 355 -11.16 13.82 -22.49
C SER A 355 -12.61 14.29 -22.50
N ALA A 356 -13.53 13.44 -22.93
CA ALA A 356 -14.97 13.74 -22.95
C ALA A 356 -15.58 13.80 -21.53
N LEU A 357 -14.96 13.14 -20.54
CA LEU A 357 -15.37 13.14 -19.13
C LEU A 357 -14.83 14.34 -18.33
N LYS A 358 -14.34 15.37 -18.99
CA LYS A 358 -13.89 16.61 -18.35
C LYS A 358 -12.64 16.43 -17.45
N LEU A 359 -11.74 15.53 -17.84
CA LEU A 359 -10.48 15.32 -17.11
C LEU A 359 -9.68 16.62 -16.95
N GLN A 360 -9.69 17.51 -17.97
CA GLN A 360 -8.93 18.76 -17.90
C GLN A 360 -9.40 19.67 -16.77
N GLU A 361 -10.69 19.75 -16.51
CA GLU A 361 -11.25 20.54 -15.41
C GLU A 361 -10.74 20.04 -14.03
N THR A 362 -10.61 18.74 -13.89
CA THR A 362 -10.01 18.13 -12.67
C THR A 362 -8.52 18.41 -12.58
N LEU A 363 -7.79 18.30 -13.68
CA LEU A 363 -6.34 18.59 -13.72
C LEU A 363 -6.06 20.06 -13.37
N ASP A 364 -6.87 21.00 -13.83
CA ASP A 364 -6.74 22.42 -13.50
C ASP A 364 -6.91 22.67 -11.99
N VAL A 365 -7.82 21.94 -11.35
CA VAL A 365 -8.00 21.99 -9.90
C VAL A 365 -6.80 21.36 -9.18
N LYS A 366 -6.38 20.18 -9.58
CA LYS A 366 -5.21 19.48 -9.01
C LYS A 366 -3.92 20.30 -9.15
N GLN A 367 -3.73 20.99 -10.27
CA GLN A 367 -2.60 21.90 -10.46
C GLN A 367 -2.62 23.06 -9.47
N LYS A 368 -3.78 23.67 -9.24
CA LYS A 368 -3.92 24.76 -8.25
C LYS A 368 -3.61 24.25 -6.84
N GLN A 369 -4.15 23.08 -6.49
CA GLN A 369 -3.89 22.42 -5.20
C GLN A 369 -2.40 22.16 -5.00
N TYR A 370 -1.75 21.54 -5.99
CA TYR A 370 -0.32 21.24 -5.94
C TYR A 370 0.55 22.48 -5.83
N SER A 371 0.24 23.53 -6.61
CA SER A 371 0.97 24.81 -6.56
C SER A 371 0.87 25.45 -5.17
N ARG A 372 -0.31 25.45 -4.56
CA ARG A 372 -0.56 25.96 -3.20
C ARG A 372 0.24 25.16 -2.15
N TYR A 373 0.23 23.85 -2.25
CA TYR A 373 1.01 22.96 -1.39
C TYR A 373 2.51 23.22 -1.50
N TYR A 374 3.04 23.29 -2.71
CA TYR A 374 4.46 23.56 -2.95
C TYR A 374 4.92 24.92 -2.43
N GLU A 375 4.08 25.95 -2.58
CA GLU A 375 4.36 27.27 -1.98
C GLU A 375 4.39 27.21 -0.44
N ALA A 376 3.53 26.41 0.19
CA ALA A 376 3.51 26.26 1.64
C ALA A 376 4.76 25.55 2.17
N LEU A 377 5.34 24.62 1.41
CA LEU A 377 6.58 23.92 1.77
C LEU A 377 7.82 24.83 1.69
N THR A 378 7.80 25.85 0.83
CA THR A 378 8.95 26.74 0.57
C THR A 378 8.98 27.98 1.44
N LYS A 379 7.92 28.25 2.21
CA LYS A 379 7.80 29.33 3.21
C LYS A 379 8.15 28.86 4.62
#